data_6844729f8f7244b65da93ee06cfc2a14
#
_entry.id   6844729f8f7244b65da93ee06cfc2a14
#
_cell.length_a   1.000
_cell.length_b   1.000
_cell.length_c   1.000
_cell.angle_alpha   90.00
_cell.angle_beta   90.00
_cell.angle_gamma   90.00
#
_symmetry.space_group_name_H-M   'P 1'
#
loop_
_entity.id
_entity.type
_entity.pdbx_description
1 polymer ?
#
loop_
_entity_poly.entity_id
_entity_poly.type
_entity_poly.pdbx_seq_one_letter_code
_entity_poly.pdbx_strand_id
1 'polypeptide(L)'
;RVKTVKNGGSTWDYTYDASGNVSGVTESGLWGVHSYTYDAQGQLIREYDPGKKQFIRYQYDIGGNLTEVRSYPVSESGVPEGDGTVEKQFAYNDAWKDQLTAVTMDGRTRNFTYDANGNLLSDGNYTYSWTKGSQLQKVTGSGLEATYTYDASGIRTSKTVNGVTTEYLTAGGSILSEKKNGIWQHYLYDGSGQLMAIRYKGADYYYIRDGLMTITG
;
A
#
# COMPACT_ATOMS: atom_id res chain seq x y z
N ARG A 1 10.59 15.58 14.45
CA ARG A 1 9.73 15.27 13.32
C ARG A 1 10.02 16.19 12.15
N VAL A 2 9.93 15.67 10.94
CA VAL A 2 10.14 16.44 9.71
C VAL A 2 9.03 17.48 9.57
N LYS A 3 9.38 18.75 9.40
CA LYS A 3 8.41 19.84 9.21
C LYS A 3 8.23 20.19 7.74
N THR A 4 9.29 20.10 6.96
CA THR A 4 9.27 20.47 5.54
C THR A 4 10.14 19.49 4.76
N VAL A 5 9.63 19.04 3.62
CA VAL A 5 10.37 18.29 2.60
C VAL A 5 10.36 19.11 1.31
N LYS A 6 11.52 19.25 0.70
CA LYS A 6 11.68 19.90 -0.62
C LYS A 6 12.28 18.91 -1.59
N ASN A 7 11.65 18.77 -2.76
CA ASN A 7 12.10 17.87 -3.78
C ASN A 7 11.78 18.41 -5.18
N GLY A 8 12.81 18.70 -5.95
CA GLY A 8 12.63 19.41 -7.22
C GLY A 8 11.92 20.75 -7.02
N GLY A 9 10.80 20.96 -7.70
CA GLY A 9 9.97 22.16 -7.58
C GLY A 9 8.87 22.08 -6.51
N SER A 10 8.70 20.94 -5.85
CA SER A 10 7.63 20.71 -4.86
C SER A 10 8.13 20.87 -3.44
N THR A 11 7.28 21.41 -2.57
CA THR A 11 7.51 21.53 -1.12
C THR A 11 6.29 20.99 -0.39
N TRP A 12 6.52 20.13 0.61
CA TRP A 12 5.49 19.60 1.52
C TRP A 12 5.76 20.10 2.93
N ASP A 13 4.78 20.77 3.54
CA ASP A 13 4.84 21.19 4.94
C ASP A 13 3.89 20.32 5.78
N TYR A 14 4.40 19.82 6.90
CA TYR A 14 3.73 18.89 7.79
C TYR A 14 3.41 19.52 9.13
N THR A 15 2.18 19.32 9.60
CA THR A 15 1.79 19.58 10.99
C THR A 15 1.48 18.28 11.71
N TYR A 16 1.56 18.32 13.04
CA TYR A 16 1.40 17.12 13.87
C TYR A 16 0.44 17.42 15.04
N ASP A 17 -0.31 16.39 15.44
CA ASP A 17 -1.09 16.45 16.69
C ASP A 17 -0.19 16.26 17.93
N ALA A 18 -0.79 16.32 19.14
CA ALA A 18 -0.07 16.16 20.39
C ALA A 18 0.55 14.76 20.56
N SER A 19 -0.05 13.73 19.97
CA SER A 19 0.46 12.36 19.96
C SER A 19 1.55 12.14 18.93
N GLY A 20 1.66 13.08 17.97
CA GLY A 20 2.67 13.09 16.94
C GLY A 20 2.31 12.44 15.63
N ASN A 21 1.04 12.19 15.44
CA ASN A 21 0.52 11.81 14.14
C ASN A 21 0.47 13.03 13.21
N VAL A 22 0.62 12.83 11.91
CA VAL A 22 0.48 13.91 10.92
C VAL A 22 -0.96 14.41 10.95
N SER A 23 -1.15 15.67 11.37
CA SER A 23 -2.48 16.32 11.41
C SER A 23 -2.79 17.13 10.17
N GLY A 24 -1.78 17.48 9.38
CA GLY A 24 -1.96 18.21 8.13
C GLY A 24 -0.76 18.14 7.21
N VAL A 25 -1.03 18.23 5.91
CA VAL A 25 -0.02 18.31 4.85
C VAL A 25 -0.45 19.40 3.86
N THR A 26 0.47 20.34 3.60
CA THR A 26 0.32 21.34 2.54
C THR A 26 1.35 21.05 1.45
N GLU A 27 0.93 20.96 0.22
CA GLU A 27 1.83 20.82 -0.93
C GLU A 27 1.86 22.12 -1.73
N SER A 28 3.06 22.59 -2.10
CA SER A 28 3.22 23.79 -2.94
C SER A 28 2.57 23.57 -4.32
N GLY A 29 1.78 24.54 -4.76
CA GLY A 29 1.07 24.47 -6.04
C GLY A 29 -0.30 23.77 -5.98
N LEU A 30 -0.65 23.13 -4.86
CA LEU A 30 -2.00 22.61 -4.61
C LEU A 30 -2.80 23.56 -3.71
N TRP A 31 -4.12 23.55 -3.88
CA TRP A 31 -5.02 24.41 -3.09
C TRP A 31 -5.43 23.71 -1.80
N GLY A 32 -5.08 24.32 -0.66
CA GLY A 32 -5.55 23.93 0.65
C GLY A 32 -4.65 22.93 1.38
N VAL A 33 -5.10 22.55 2.56
CA VAL A 33 -4.40 21.64 3.48
C VAL A 33 -5.16 20.33 3.55
N HIS A 34 -4.49 19.21 3.25
CA HIS A 34 -4.99 17.90 3.66
C HIS A 34 -4.94 17.83 5.18
N SER A 35 -6.04 17.51 5.83
CA SER A 35 -6.07 17.37 7.29
C SER A 35 -6.53 16.00 7.72
N TYR A 36 -5.99 15.53 8.84
CA TYR A 36 -6.18 14.19 9.36
C TYR A 36 -6.54 14.24 10.84
N THR A 37 -7.46 13.39 11.25
CA THR A 37 -7.88 13.25 12.66
C THR A 37 -7.80 11.79 13.05
N TYR A 38 -7.29 11.55 14.25
CA TYR A 38 -7.07 10.21 14.81
C TYR A 38 -7.89 10.03 16.09
N ASP A 39 -8.20 8.79 16.41
CA ASP A 39 -8.78 8.43 17.70
C ASP A 39 -7.71 8.26 18.79
N ALA A 40 -8.12 7.84 19.97
CA ALA A 40 -7.21 7.63 21.11
C ALA A 40 -6.24 6.45 20.90
N GLN A 41 -6.54 5.53 20.00
CA GLN A 41 -5.69 4.42 19.59
C GLN A 41 -4.70 4.79 18.49
N GLY A 42 -4.79 6.00 17.93
CA GLY A 42 -3.96 6.46 16.81
C GLY A 42 -4.48 6.00 15.44
N GLN A 43 -5.71 5.52 15.34
CA GLN A 43 -6.33 5.13 14.08
C GLN A 43 -6.86 6.36 13.36
N LEU A 44 -6.61 6.47 12.05
CA LEU A 44 -7.14 7.57 11.23
C LEU A 44 -8.66 7.45 11.10
N ILE A 45 -9.40 8.36 11.73
CA ILE A 45 -10.88 8.35 11.70
C ILE A 45 -11.47 9.33 10.69
N ARG A 46 -10.70 10.35 10.28
CA ARG A 46 -11.16 11.35 9.30
C ARG A 46 -10.00 11.96 8.54
N GLU A 47 -10.23 12.16 7.25
CA GLU A 47 -9.38 12.89 6.33
C GLU A 47 -10.19 13.97 5.63
N TYR A 48 -9.59 15.12 5.36
CA TYR A 48 -10.10 16.13 4.44
C TYR A 48 -9.19 16.24 3.23
N ASP A 49 -9.76 16.05 2.04
CA ASP A 49 -9.10 16.26 0.74
C ASP A 49 -9.58 17.60 0.14
N PRO A 50 -8.74 18.65 0.16
CA PRO A 50 -9.11 19.95 -0.35
C PRO A 50 -9.27 19.98 -1.88
N GLY A 51 -8.55 19.11 -2.61
CA GLY A 51 -8.63 19.00 -4.07
C GLY A 51 -9.98 18.46 -4.52
N LYS A 52 -10.52 17.48 -3.79
CA LYS A 52 -11.85 16.90 -4.04
C LYS A 52 -12.96 17.61 -3.30
N LYS A 53 -12.64 18.53 -2.38
CA LYS A 53 -13.60 19.15 -1.44
C LYS A 53 -14.44 18.09 -0.73
N GLN A 54 -13.78 17.14 -0.11
CA GLN A 54 -14.41 15.95 0.44
C GLN A 54 -13.81 15.58 1.80
N PHE A 55 -14.68 15.24 2.77
CA PHE A 55 -14.26 14.48 3.94
C PHE A 55 -14.39 12.99 3.69
N ILE A 56 -13.43 12.23 4.19
CA ILE A 56 -13.47 10.77 4.23
C ILE A 56 -13.48 10.37 5.69
N ARG A 57 -14.41 9.49 6.06
CA ARG A 57 -14.52 8.91 7.40
C ARG A 57 -14.17 7.44 7.33
N TYR A 58 -13.40 7.01 8.30
CA TYR A 58 -12.98 5.63 8.52
C TYR A 58 -13.63 5.10 9.79
N GLN A 59 -14.23 3.92 9.73
CA GLN A 59 -14.81 3.23 10.89
C GLN A 59 -14.10 1.91 11.14
N TYR A 60 -13.90 1.61 12.41
CA TYR A 60 -13.19 0.41 12.85
C TYR A 60 -14.06 -0.38 13.80
N ASP A 61 -13.85 -1.68 13.86
CA ASP A 61 -14.37 -2.51 14.94
C ASP A 61 -13.51 -2.38 16.21
N ILE A 62 -13.91 -3.08 17.27
CA ILE A 62 -13.18 -3.05 18.55
C ILE A 62 -11.78 -3.67 18.46
N GLY A 63 -11.53 -4.54 17.46
CA GLY A 63 -10.22 -5.14 17.19
C GLY A 63 -9.30 -4.25 16.37
N GLY A 64 -9.79 -3.11 15.85
CA GLY A 64 -9.04 -2.20 15.00
C GLY A 64 -9.12 -2.52 13.50
N ASN A 65 -9.99 -3.43 13.09
CA ASN A 65 -10.21 -3.71 11.68
C ASN A 65 -11.08 -2.62 11.05
N LEU A 66 -10.68 -2.13 9.88
CA LEU A 66 -11.44 -1.15 9.12
C LEU A 66 -12.74 -1.78 8.60
N THR A 67 -13.90 -1.25 9.01
CA THR A 67 -15.21 -1.80 8.64
C THR A 67 -15.92 -0.99 7.55
N GLU A 68 -15.72 0.33 7.50
CA GLU A 68 -16.35 1.18 6.50
C GLU A 68 -15.44 2.37 6.16
N VAL A 69 -15.46 2.76 4.88
CA VAL A 69 -14.96 4.06 4.37
C VAL A 69 -16.13 4.78 3.75
N ARG A 70 -16.38 6.01 4.22
CA ARG A 70 -17.48 6.85 3.76
C ARG A 70 -17.00 8.24 3.39
N SER A 71 -17.42 8.74 2.25
CA SER A 71 -17.11 10.09 1.80
C SER A 71 -18.30 11.03 2.00
N TYR A 72 -17.98 12.29 2.24
CA TYR A 72 -18.97 13.36 2.42
C TYR A 72 -18.55 14.57 1.57
N PRO A 73 -19.43 15.11 0.71
CA PRO A 73 -19.18 16.40 0.09
C PRO A 73 -19.09 17.47 1.17
N VAL A 74 -18.41 18.56 0.87
CA VAL A 74 -18.18 19.65 1.80
C VAL A 74 -18.86 20.90 1.26
N SER A 75 -19.63 21.58 2.11
CA SER A 75 -20.21 22.89 1.82
C SER A 75 -19.13 23.95 1.61
N GLU A 76 -19.50 25.12 1.09
CA GLU A 76 -18.60 26.26 0.97
C GLU A 76 -18.02 26.70 2.32
N SER A 77 -18.74 26.42 3.42
CA SER A 77 -18.29 26.69 4.80
C SER A 77 -17.33 25.62 5.38
N GLY A 78 -17.00 24.59 4.60
CA GLY A 78 -16.09 23.52 5.04
C GLY A 78 -16.72 22.47 5.96
N VAL A 79 -18.05 22.35 5.98
CA VAL A 79 -18.79 21.39 6.81
C VAL A 79 -19.24 20.20 5.94
N PRO A 80 -19.11 18.94 6.44
CA PRO A 80 -19.66 17.77 5.74
C PRO A 80 -21.16 17.87 5.53
N GLU A 81 -21.63 17.51 4.35
CA GLU A 81 -23.05 17.56 3.99
C GLU A 81 -23.67 16.17 3.79
N GLY A 82 -24.93 16.01 4.28
CA GLY A 82 -25.75 14.83 4.07
C GLY A 82 -25.24 13.58 4.79
N ASP A 83 -25.77 12.41 4.37
CA ASP A 83 -25.44 11.11 4.95
C ASP A 83 -24.15 10.50 4.40
N GLY A 84 -23.56 11.16 3.41
CA GLY A 84 -22.35 10.69 2.71
C GLY A 84 -22.59 9.45 1.86
N THR A 85 -21.55 9.06 1.12
CA THR A 85 -21.56 7.88 0.25
C THR A 85 -20.66 6.80 0.86
N VAL A 86 -21.16 5.58 0.97
CA VAL A 86 -20.35 4.42 1.35
C VAL A 86 -19.45 4.06 0.17
N GLU A 87 -18.16 4.29 0.32
CA GLU A 87 -17.15 3.97 -0.70
C GLU A 87 -16.73 2.50 -0.62
N LYS A 88 -16.55 2.02 0.63
CA LYS A 88 -16.12 0.64 0.88
C LYS A 88 -16.71 0.12 2.17
N GLN A 89 -17.07 -1.16 2.16
CA GLN A 89 -17.39 -1.94 3.36
C GLN A 89 -16.54 -3.20 3.41
N PHE A 90 -16.13 -3.59 4.62
CA PHE A 90 -15.26 -4.73 4.86
C PHE A 90 -15.95 -5.68 5.82
N ALA A 91 -15.91 -6.98 5.51
CA ALA A 91 -16.43 -8.03 6.39
C ALA A 91 -15.29 -8.97 6.80
N TYR A 92 -15.34 -9.41 8.04
CA TYR A 92 -14.32 -10.28 8.65
C TYR A 92 -14.91 -11.58 9.15
N ASN A 93 -14.05 -12.57 9.37
CA ASN A 93 -14.43 -13.90 9.84
C ASN A 93 -14.82 -13.86 11.32
N ASP A 94 -15.87 -14.54 11.71
CA ASP A 94 -16.33 -14.59 13.10
C ASP A 94 -15.40 -15.36 14.04
N ALA A 95 -14.73 -16.39 13.56
CA ALA A 95 -13.80 -17.20 14.32
C ALA A 95 -12.37 -16.62 14.32
N TRP A 96 -11.92 -16.13 13.18
CA TRP A 96 -10.63 -15.47 13.02
C TRP A 96 -10.86 -13.99 12.67
N LYS A 97 -11.04 -13.20 13.72
CA LYS A 97 -11.56 -11.81 13.65
C LYS A 97 -10.84 -10.87 12.70
N ASP A 98 -9.55 -11.08 12.45
CA ASP A 98 -8.75 -10.20 11.56
C ASP A 98 -8.72 -10.71 10.10
N GLN A 99 -9.37 -11.85 9.82
CA GLN A 99 -9.39 -12.42 8.48
C GLN A 99 -10.49 -11.78 7.64
N LEU A 100 -10.10 -10.97 6.65
CA LEU A 100 -11.00 -10.30 5.73
C LEU A 100 -11.72 -11.32 4.83
N THR A 101 -13.05 -11.36 4.86
CA THR A 101 -13.86 -12.30 4.06
C THR A 101 -14.53 -11.65 2.87
N ALA A 102 -14.80 -10.35 2.92
CA ALA A 102 -15.37 -9.63 1.79
C ALA A 102 -15.03 -8.14 1.82
N VAL A 103 -14.98 -7.55 0.63
CA VAL A 103 -14.96 -6.09 0.39
C VAL A 103 -16.07 -5.75 -0.59
N THR A 104 -16.95 -4.83 -0.21
CA THR A 104 -17.96 -4.24 -1.10
C THR A 104 -17.53 -2.83 -1.48
N MET A 105 -17.49 -2.54 -2.76
CA MET A 105 -17.16 -1.24 -3.35
C MET A 105 -17.99 -1.05 -4.63
N ASP A 106 -18.56 0.14 -4.81
CA ASP A 106 -19.43 0.45 -5.97
C ASP A 106 -20.57 -0.58 -6.17
N GLY A 107 -21.16 -1.04 -5.06
CA GLY A 107 -22.23 -2.06 -5.08
C GLY A 107 -21.78 -3.47 -5.49
N ARG A 108 -20.48 -3.71 -5.67
CA ARG A 108 -19.92 -5.02 -6.03
C ARG A 108 -19.16 -5.59 -4.85
N THR A 109 -19.46 -6.84 -4.51
CA THR A 109 -18.77 -7.56 -3.43
C THR A 109 -17.72 -8.51 -4.01
N ARG A 110 -16.50 -8.42 -3.51
CA ARG A 110 -15.43 -9.37 -3.72
C ARG A 110 -15.25 -10.21 -2.46
N ASN A 111 -15.25 -11.53 -2.64
CA ASN A 111 -15.09 -12.47 -1.53
C ASN A 111 -13.64 -13.00 -1.52
N PHE A 112 -13.15 -13.26 -0.32
CA PHE A 112 -11.82 -13.78 -0.06
C PHE A 112 -11.92 -15.16 0.59
N THR A 113 -11.11 -16.09 0.15
CA THR A 113 -11.02 -17.42 0.73
C THR A 113 -9.58 -17.76 1.10
N TYR A 114 -9.40 -18.58 2.13
CA TYR A 114 -8.09 -18.88 2.71
C TYR A 114 -7.92 -20.37 2.96
N ASP A 115 -6.67 -20.80 3.02
CA ASP A 115 -6.34 -22.14 3.54
C ASP A 115 -6.30 -22.15 5.08
N ALA A 116 -6.04 -23.32 5.65
CA ALA A 116 -5.96 -23.49 7.11
C ALA A 116 -4.79 -22.74 7.77
N ASN A 117 -3.79 -22.32 7.01
CA ASN A 117 -2.65 -21.51 7.48
C ASN A 117 -2.92 -20.00 7.35
N GLY A 118 -4.07 -19.60 6.82
CA GLY A 118 -4.40 -18.20 6.56
C GLY A 118 -3.86 -17.64 5.26
N ASN A 119 -3.32 -18.46 4.38
CA ASN A 119 -2.90 -17.99 3.07
C ASN A 119 -4.11 -17.77 2.16
N LEU A 120 -4.12 -16.65 1.44
CA LEU A 120 -5.19 -16.30 0.51
C LEU A 120 -5.25 -17.30 -0.65
N LEU A 121 -6.41 -17.94 -0.86
CA LEU A 121 -6.66 -18.84 -2.00
C LEU A 121 -7.37 -18.13 -3.15
N SER A 122 -8.25 -17.19 -2.84
CA SER A 122 -8.93 -16.37 -3.84
C SER A 122 -9.27 -14.99 -3.28
N ASP A 123 -9.18 -13.97 -4.12
CA ASP A 123 -9.67 -12.61 -3.84
C ASP A 123 -10.89 -12.23 -4.72
N GLY A 124 -11.47 -13.22 -5.40
CA GLY A 124 -12.58 -13.03 -6.33
C GLY A 124 -12.16 -12.70 -7.76
N ASN A 125 -10.94 -12.20 -7.99
CA ASN A 125 -10.38 -11.93 -9.34
C ASN A 125 -9.23 -12.88 -9.67
N TYR A 126 -8.46 -13.27 -8.67
CA TYR A 126 -7.31 -14.14 -8.79
C TYR A 126 -7.43 -15.34 -7.87
N THR A 127 -6.78 -16.42 -8.25
CA THR A 127 -6.55 -17.61 -7.42
C THR A 127 -5.07 -17.75 -7.13
N TYR A 128 -4.76 -18.24 -5.95
CA TYR A 128 -3.43 -18.33 -5.40
C TYR A 128 -3.14 -19.77 -4.97
N SER A 129 -1.94 -20.26 -5.24
CA SER A 129 -1.47 -21.51 -4.66
C SER A 129 -0.17 -21.33 -3.90
N TRP A 130 -0.01 -22.09 -2.84
CA TRP A 130 1.07 -21.93 -1.88
C TRP A 130 1.83 -23.24 -1.72
N THR A 131 3.09 -23.16 -1.35
CA THR A 131 3.96 -24.29 -1.04
C THR A 131 4.73 -24.01 0.25
N LYS A 132 5.22 -25.07 0.90
CA LYS A 132 5.97 -24.97 2.16
C LYS A 132 5.31 -24.05 3.22
N GLY A 133 3.99 -24.11 3.30
CA GLY A 133 3.18 -23.37 4.28
C GLY A 133 2.86 -21.93 3.91
N SER A 134 3.79 -21.13 3.39
CA SER A 134 3.59 -19.68 3.16
C SER A 134 4.30 -19.13 1.92
N GLN A 135 4.91 -20.00 1.09
CA GLN A 135 5.56 -19.53 -0.13
C GLN A 135 4.55 -19.50 -1.29
N LEU A 136 4.27 -18.32 -1.82
CA LEU A 136 3.37 -18.16 -2.98
C LEU A 136 3.98 -18.85 -4.20
N GLN A 137 3.33 -19.91 -4.69
CA GLN A 137 3.81 -20.68 -5.83
C GLN A 137 3.25 -20.18 -7.16
N LYS A 138 1.95 -19.84 -7.20
CA LYS A 138 1.28 -19.43 -8.43
C LYS A 138 0.13 -18.47 -8.15
N VAL A 139 -0.08 -17.56 -9.10
CA VAL A 139 -1.26 -16.69 -9.19
C VAL A 139 -1.85 -16.80 -10.59
N THR A 140 -3.17 -16.96 -10.70
CA THR A 140 -3.88 -16.99 -11.99
C THR A 140 -5.18 -16.19 -11.91
N GLY A 141 -5.56 -15.56 -13.02
CA GLY A 141 -6.84 -14.83 -13.17
C GLY A 141 -6.69 -13.58 -14.02
N SER A 142 -7.78 -13.15 -14.64
CA SER A 142 -7.85 -11.90 -15.43
C SER A 142 -6.72 -11.75 -16.46
N GLY A 143 -6.34 -12.86 -17.15
CA GLY A 143 -5.25 -12.86 -18.13
C GLY A 143 -3.83 -12.85 -17.53
N LEU A 144 -3.71 -12.94 -16.20
CA LEU A 144 -2.44 -13.09 -15.50
C LEU A 144 -2.17 -14.56 -15.19
N GLU A 145 -0.98 -15.04 -15.53
CA GLU A 145 -0.39 -16.25 -14.98
C GLU A 145 1.00 -15.90 -14.43
N ALA A 146 1.20 -16.07 -13.13
CA ALA A 146 2.47 -15.81 -12.48
C ALA A 146 2.91 -17.03 -11.65
N THR A 147 4.19 -17.41 -11.74
CA THR A 147 4.80 -18.46 -10.94
C THR A 147 6.05 -17.95 -10.27
N TYR A 148 6.40 -18.54 -9.12
CA TYR A 148 7.49 -18.09 -8.27
C TYR A 148 8.33 -19.27 -7.82
N THR A 149 9.65 -19.08 -7.74
CA THR A 149 10.58 -20.04 -7.18
C THR A 149 11.36 -19.45 -6.01
N TYR A 150 11.80 -20.31 -5.12
CA TYR A 150 12.48 -19.94 -3.88
C TYR A 150 13.68 -20.82 -3.64
N ASP A 151 14.69 -20.31 -2.96
CA ASP A 151 15.81 -21.10 -2.46
C ASP A 151 15.42 -21.88 -1.19
N ALA A 152 16.39 -22.61 -0.62
CA ALA A 152 16.19 -23.40 0.59
C ALA A 152 15.89 -22.53 1.83
N SER A 153 16.31 -21.28 1.82
CA SER A 153 16.08 -20.30 2.90
C SER A 153 14.74 -19.58 2.77
N GLY A 154 13.97 -19.86 1.69
CA GLY A 154 12.68 -19.21 1.45
C GLY A 154 12.77 -17.85 0.75
N ILE A 155 13.96 -17.47 0.27
CA ILE A 155 14.15 -16.24 -0.51
C ILE A 155 13.74 -16.48 -1.95
N ARG A 156 12.94 -15.58 -2.54
CA ARG A 156 12.50 -15.71 -3.93
C ARG A 156 13.67 -15.56 -4.89
N THR A 157 13.88 -16.56 -5.75
CA THR A 157 14.96 -16.59 -6.76
C THR A 157 14.48 -16.26 -8.16
N SER A 158 13.17 -16.47 -8.45
CA SER A 158 12.61 -16.00 -9.73
C SER A 158 11.11 -15.76 -9.65
N LYS A 159 10.60 -14.99 -10.62
CA LYS A 159 9.19 -14.94 -11.00
C LYS A 159 9.06 -15.08 -12.51
N THR A 160 8.04 -15.81 -12.97
CA THR A 160 7.64 -15.83 -14.38
C THR A 160 6.24 -15.27 -14.48
N VAL A 161 6.03 -14.23 -15.28
CA VAL A 161 4.73 -13.58 -15.49
C VAL A 161 4.40 -13.63 -16.97
N ASN A 162 3.31 -14.32 -17.33
CA ASN A 162 2.87 -14.52 -18.71
C ASN A 162 4.03 -14.96 -19.63
N GLY A 163 4.82 -15.93 -19.16
CA GLY A 163 5.97 -16.48 -19.90
C GLY A 163 7.27 -15.66 -19.81
N VAL A 164 7.27 -14.46 -19.22
CA VAL A 164 8.47 -13.65 -19.04
C VAL A 164 9.08 -13.88 -17.66
N THR A 165 10.30 -14.42 -17.64
CA THR A 165 11.02 -14.71 -16.39
C THR A 165 11.90 -13.52 -15.96
N THR A 166 11.81 -13.20 -14.67
CA THR A 166 12.76 -12.34 -13.94
C THR A 166 13.50 -13.20 -12.92
N GLU A 167 14.83 -13.21 -12.98
CA GLU A 167 15.72 -13.89 -12.03
C GLU A 167 16.24 -12.87 -11.02
N TYR A 168 16.41 -13.27 -9.75
CA TYR A 168 16.90 -12.41 -8.68
C TYR A 168 18.25 -12.89 -8.15
N LEU A 169 19.18 -11.96 -7.99
CA LEU A 169 20.39 -12.16 -7.18
C LEU A 169 20.14 -11.53 -5.81
N THR A 170 20.23 -12.35 -4.77
CA THR A 170 19.94 -11.95 -3.39
C THR A 170 21.15 -12.19 -2.50
N ALA A 171 21.36 -11.34 -1.50
CA ALA A 171 22.30 -11.57 -0.40
C ALA A 171 21.80 -10.88 0.87
N GLY A 172 22.00 -11.51 2.02
CA GLY A 172 21.58 -10.97 3.32
C GLY A 172 20.08 -10.63 3.43
N GLY A 173 19.22 -11.35 2.69
CA GLY A 173 17.79 -11.07 2.65
C GLY A 173 17.36 -9.94 1.70
N SER A 174 18.30 -9.24 1.08
CA SER A 174 18.04 -8.16 0.12
C SER A 174 18.20 -8.61 -1.32
N ILE A 175 17.41 -8.06 -2.23
CA ILE A 175 17.59 -8.23 -3.69
C ILE A 175 18.68 -7.26 -4.13
N LEU A 176 19.82 -7.77 -4.59
CA LEU A 176 20.92 -6.96 -5.11
C LEU A 176 20.76 -6.63 -6.59
N SER A 177 20.17 -7.54 -7.33
CA SER A 177 19.97 -7.35 -8.78
C SER A 177 18.82 -8.22 -9.27
N GLU A 178 18.23 -7.79 -10.38
CA GLU A 178 17.31 -8.62 -11.14
C GLU A 178 17.71 -8.66 -12.61
N LYS A 179 17.38 -9.76 -13.29
CA LYS A 179 17.61 -9.95 -14.73
C LYS A 179 16.29 -10.29 -15.40
N LYS A 180 15.92 -9.50 -16.40
CA LYS A 180 14.72 -9.71 -17.21
C LYS A 180 15.05 -9.53 -18.68
N ASN A 181 14.68 -10.49 -19.53
CA ASN A 181 15.00 -10.46 -20.97
C ASN A 181 16.48 -10.19 -21.24
N GLY A 182 17.38 -10.77 -20.44
CA GLY A 182 18.83 -10.59 -20.61
C GLY A 182 19.39 -9.28 -20.05
N ILE A 183 18.55 -8.34 -19.61
CA ILE A 183 18.96 -7.04 -19.09
C ILE A 183 19.02 -7.10 -17.56
N TRP A 184 20.15 -6.65 -17.01
CA TRP A 184 20.33 -6.50 -15.57
C TRP A 184 19.89 -5.14 -15.07
N GLN A 185 19.23 -5.14 -13.91
CA GLN A 185 18.98 -3.98 -13.06
C GLN A 185 19.61 -4.23 -11.71
N HIS A 186 20.36 -3.27 -11.18
CA HIS A 186 21.02 -3.39 -9.87
C HIS A 186 20.36 -2.42 -8.88
N TYR A 187 20.23 -2.87 -7.63
CA TYR A 187 19.68 -2.09 -6.54
C TYR A 187 20.82 -1.54 -5.69
N LEU A 188 20.85 -0.25 -5.46
CA LEU A 188 21.89 0.45 -4.72
C LEU A 188 21.34 0.85 -3.35
N TYR A 189 22.01 0.36 -2.29
CA TYR A 189 21.63 0.59 -0.91
C TYR A 189 22.65 1.49 -0.23
N ASP A 190 22.23 2.28 0.76
CA ASP A 190 23.12 3.04 1.61
C ASP A 190 23.75 2.17 2.72
N GLY A 191 24.60 2.77 3.55
CA GLY A 191 25.27 2.08 4.65
C GLY A 191 24.34 1.57 5.76
N SER A 192 23.09 2.03 5.79
CA SER A 192 22.04 1.56 6.70
C SER A 192 21.16 0.45 6.10
N GLY A 193 21.42 0.06 4.85
CA GLY A 193 20.63 -0.92 4.12
C GLY A 193 19.37 -0.36 3.47
N GLN A 194 19.22 0.96 3.39
CA GLN A 194 18.09 1.60 2.72
C GLN A 194 18.33 1.69 1.23
N LEU A 195 17.33 1.27 0.41
CA LEU A 195 17.40 1.37 -1.04
C LEU A 195 17.41 2.84 -1.48
N MET A 196 18.49 3.27 -2.14
CA MET A 196 18.71 4.65 -2.60
C MET A 196 18.41 4.86 -4.08
N ALA A 197 18.85 3.89 -4.90
CA ALA A 197 18.79 4.05 -6.36
C ALA A 197 18.71 2.69 -7.06
N ILE A 198 18.38 2.73 -8.33
CA ILE A 198 18.57 1.61 -9.24
C ILE A 198 19.56 2.00 -10.32
N ARG A 199 20.38 1.03 -10.75
CA ARG A 199 21.21 1.14 -11.96
C ARG A 199 20.60 0.29 -13.06
N TYR A 200 20.20 0.92 -14.15
CA TYR A 200 19.60 0.27 -15.30
C TYR A 200 20.24 0.77 -16.59
N LYS A 201 20.72 -0.15 -17.42
CA LYS A 201 21.40 0.15 -18.69
C LYS A 201 22.54 1.18 -18.56
N GLY A 202 23.28 1.14 -17.43
CA GLY A 202 24.42 2.02 -17.17
C GLY A 202 24.08 3.40 -16.60
N ALA A 203 22.80 3.73 -16.41
CA ALA A 203 22.35 4.96 -15.76
C ALA A 203 21.82 4.68 -14.34
N ASP A 204 22.05 5.61 -13.42
CA ASP A 204 21.56 5.56 -12.05
C ASP A 204 20.30 6.42 -11.91
N TYR A 205 19.24 5.84 -11.31
CA TYR A 205 17.95 6.47 -11.04
C TYR A 205 17.74 6.48 -9.54
N TYR A 206 17.71 7.67 -8.94
CA TYR A 206 17.58 7.83 -7.49
C TYR A 206 16.11 7.92 -7.08
N TYR A 207 15.75 7.23 -6.00
CA TYR A 207 14.42 7.32 -5.44
C TYR A 207 14.20 8.65 -4.74
N ILE A 208 13.09 9.26 -5.04
CA ILE A 208 12.60 10.46 -4.37
C ILE A 208 11.69 10.02 -3.22
N ARG A 209 11.89 10.59 -2.03
CA ARG A 209 11.13 10.23 -0.82
C ARG A 209 10.52 11.45 -0.17
N ASP A 210 9.34 11.28 0.41
CA ASP A 210 8.70 12.27 1.26
C ASP A 210 9.26 12.26 2.69
N GLY A 211 8.69 13.09 3.58
CA GLY A 211 9.09 13.17 4.98
C GLY A 211 8.77 11.95 5.83
N LEU A 212 7.97 11.02 5.31
CA LEU A 212 7.64 9.74 5.92
C LEU A 212 8.47 8.59 5.32
N MET A 213 9.46 8.93 4.49
CA MET A 213 10.34 8.00 3.77
C MET A 213 9.63 7.14 2.71
N THR A 214 8.41 7.51 2.31
CA THR A 214 7.69 6.88 1.20
C THR A 214 8.33 7.28 -0.12
N ILE A 215 8.49 6.32 -1.04
CA ILE A 215 8.99 6.61 -2.40
C ILE A 215 7.88 7.30 -3.17
N THR A 216 8.15 8.50 -3.67
CA THR A 216 7.21 9.34 -4.42
C THR A 216 7.60 9.51 -5.89
N GLY A 217 8.80 9.10 -6.27
CA GLY A 217 9.29 9.17 -7.65
C GLY A 217 10.66 8.51 -7.82
#